data_a2b67dd00cb329a6681e5974fe7fa973
#
_entry.id   a2b67dd00cb329a6681e5974fe7fa973
#
_cell.length_a   1.000
_cell.length_b   1.000
_cell.length_c   1.000
_cell.angle_alpha   90.00
_cell.angle_beta   90.00
_cell.angle_gamma   90.00
#
_symmetry.space_group_name_H-M   'P 1'
#
loop_
_entity.id
_entity.type
_entity.pdbx_description
1 polymer ?
#
loop_
_entity_poly.entity_id
_entity_poly.type
_entity_poly.pdbx_seq_one_letter_code
_entity_poly.pdbx_strand_id
1 'polypeptide(L)'
;MAEQKNPQAQENVSSQNINELIRVRREKLAALQEAGKDPFTITKYNQTHHTDEVKSLYNDHEAKLLAGRVRPSTEGLDEQQAKDVINEDYNERRAIMDADPIEVSIAGRMMFKRVMGKASFCNIADLKGNIQVYVAKDAVGEEAYADFKKSDIGDIYGVKGYVFRTKTDEISIHAEEITLLSKSLQVLPEKFHGITDTDTRYRQRYVDLIMNPDVKDTFVKRSKVISTVRRYLDEQGFMEV
;
A
#
# COMPACT_ATOMS: atom_id res chain seq x y z
N MET A 1 -42.59 -5.47 20.27
CA MET A 1 -42.13 -4.07 20.43
C MET A 1 -40.65 -4.03 20.04
N ALA A 2 -40.35 -3.46 18.88
CA ALA A 2 -38.95 -3.30 18.43
C ALA A 2 -38.42 -2.00 19.07
N GLU A 3 -37.36 -2.12 19.87
CA GLU A 3 -36.64 -0.97 20.41
C GLU A 3 -36.07 -0.14 19.28
N GLN A 4 -36.59 1.05 19.10
CA GLN A 4 -36.00 2.09 18.23
C GLN A 4 -34.67 2.52 18.87
N LYS A 5 -33.54 2.02 18.34
CA LYS A 5 -32.20 2.49 18.70
C LYS A 5 -32.07 3.97 18.32
N ASN A 6 -31.84 4.82 19.29
CA ASN A 6 -31.71 6.26 19.16
C ASN A 6 -30.47 6.61 18.28
N PRO A 7 -30.62 7.22 17.09
CA PRO A 7 -29.48 7.54 16.20
C PRO A 7 -28.43 8.44 16.86
N GLN A 8 -28.85 9.39 17.69
CA GLN A 8 -27.95 10.31 18.39
C GLN A 8 -27.03 9.63 19.42
N ALA A 9 -27.49 8.52 20.03
CA ALA A 9 -26.65 7.75 20.94
C ALA A 9 -25.54 6.98 20.18
N GLN A 10 -25.82 6.51 18.98
CA GLN A 10 -24.83 5.82 18.12
C GLN A 10 -23.77 6.80 17.56
N GLU A 11 -24.16 8.01 17.16
CA GLU A 11 -23.21 9.06 16.72
C GLU A 11 -22.28 9.51 17.85
N ASN A 12 -22.78 9.68 19.06
CA ASN A 12 -21.96 10.06 20.21
C ASN A 12 -20.92 8.98 20.59
N VAL A 13 -21.30 7.71 20.57
CA VAL A 13 -20.39 6.60 20.84
C VAL A 13 -19.31 6.48 19.75
N SER A 14 -19.68 6.68 18.49
CA SER A 14 -18.74 6.66 17.36
C SER A 14 -17.73 7.82 17.45
N SER A 15 -18.18 9.02 17.78
CA SER A 15 -17.33 10.20 17.93
C SER A 15 -16.36 10.09 19.11
N GLN A 16 -16.78 9.51 20.24
CA GLN A 16 -15.91 9.24 21.38
C GLN A 16 -14.82 8.22 21.03
N ASN A 17 -15.17 7.16 20.30
CA ASN A 17 -14.22 6.16 19.84
C ASN A 17 -13.18 6.74 18.87
N ILE A 18 -13.59 7.63 17.96
CA ILE A 18 -12.68 8.30 17.03
C ILE A 18 -11.69 9.19 17.78
N ASN A 19 -12.17 9.98 18.75
CA ASN A 19 -11.31 10.85 19.56
C ASN A 19 -10.27 10.03 20.37
N GLU A 20 -10.67 8.89 20.90
CA GLU A 20 -9.78 7.97 21.59
C GLU A 20 -8.69 7.41 20.64
N LEU A 21 -9.06 6.99 19.44
CA LEU A 21 -8.10 6.51 18.44
C LEU A 21 -7.10 7.60 18.02
N ILE A 22 -7.57 8.85 17.87
CA ILE A 22 -6.72 10.01 17.56
C ILE A 22 -5.74 10.26 18.73
N ARG A 23 -6.20 10.16 19.97
CA ARG A 23 -5.36 10.31 21.16
C ARG A 23 -4.24 9.25 21.17
N VAL A 24 -4.59 7.99 20.99
CA VAL A 24 -3.63 6.87 20.93
C VAL A 24 -2.59 7.08 19.82
N ARG A 25 -2.99 7.56 18.65
CA ARG A 25 -2.05 7.84 17.54
C ARG A 25 -1.09 8.98 17.88
N ARG A 26 -1.55 10.02 18.59
CA ARG A 26 -0.69 11.11 19.07
C ARG A 26 0.29 10.63 20.14
N GLU A 27 -0.13 9.78 21.06
CA GLU A 27 0.74 9.15 22.07
C GLU A 27 1.82 8.29 21.40
N LYS A 28 1.48 7.51 20.37
CA LYS A 28 2.46 6.76 19.59
C LYS A 28 3.47 7.68 18.88
N LEU A 29 3.01 8.81 18.33
CA LEU A 29 3.92 9.80 17.74
C LEU A 29 4.86 10.38 18.80
N ALA A 30 4.34 10.80 19.95
CA ALA A 30 5.17 11.34 21.04
C ALA A 30 6.25 10.35 21.49
N ALA A 31 5.89 9.07 21.63
CA ALA A 31 6.84 8.02 21.95
C ALA A 31 7.94 7.83 20.89
N LEU A 32 7.60 7.97 19.59
CA LEU A 32 8.58 7.96 18.51
C LEU A 32 9.51 9.16 18.57
N GLN A 33 8.98 10.35 18.87
CA GLN A 33 9.75 11.58 19.02
C GLN A 33 10.72 11.50 20.21
N GLU A 34 10.27 11.01 21.36
CA GLU A 34 11.10 10.77 22.54
C GLU A 34 12.23 9.76 22.28
N ALA A 35 11.96 8.75 21.44
CA ALA A 35 12.95 7.76 21.01
C ALA A 35 13.90 8.27 19.92
N GLY A 36 13.78 9.52 19.48
CA GLY A 36 14.60 10.10 18.40
C GLY A 36 14.24 9.57 16.99
N LYS A 37 13.06 8.97 16.83
CA LYS A 37 12.55 8.37 15.58
C LYS A 37 11.38 9.20 14.98
N ASP A 38 11.46 10.52 15.09
CA ASP A 38 10.40 11.40 14.56
C ASP A 38 10.29 11.29 13.04
N PRO A 39 9.20 10.73 12.49
CA PRO A 39 9.04 10.57 11.05
C PRO A 39 8.95 11.92 10.32
N PHE A 40 8.53 13.00 10.97
CA PHE A 40 8.39 14.30 10.36
C PHE A 40 9.70 15.05 10.14
N THR A 41 10.80 14.54 10.66
CA THR A 41 12.15 15.07 10.37
C THR A 41 12.71 14.54 9.05
N ILE A 42 12.10 13.49 8.49
CA ILE A 42 12.53 12.90 7.21
C ILE A 42 11.97 13.74 6.07
N THR A 43 12.80 14.60 5.49
CA THR A 43 12.38 15.54 4.42
C THR A 43 12.53 14.96 3.01
N LYS A 44 13.28 13.86 2.85
CA LYS A 44 13.52 13.23 1.54
C LYS A 44 13.61 11.72 1.69
N TYR A 45 12.97 11.00 0.79
CA TYR A 45 13.09 9.56 0.62
C TYR A 45 13.45 9.23 -0.83
N ASN A 46 14.42 8.35 -1.05
CA ASN A 46 14.87 7.98 -2.39
C ASN A 46 14.02 6.83 -2.93
N GLN A 47 12.88 7.18 -3.49
CA GLN A 47 12.03 6.25 -4.23
C GLN A 47 12.61 6.00 -5.61
N THR A 48 12.69 4.73 -6.05
CA THR A 48 13.19 4.35 -7.38
C THR A 48 12.06 4.08 -8.36
N HIS A 49 10.96 3.50 -7.90
CA HIS A 49 9.84 3.06 -8.73
C HIS A 49 8.49 3.38 -8.10
N HIS A 50 7.47 3.54 -8.93
CA HIS A 50 6.07 3.50 -8.52
C HIS A 50 5.52 2.07 -8.54
N THR A 51 4.39 1.85 -7.89
CA THR A 51 3.81 0.51 -7.69
C THR A 51 3.41 -0.19 -9.00
N ASP A 52 2.95 0.55 -10.02
CA ASP A 52 2.64 0.03 -11.35
C ASP A 52 3.90 -0.34 -12.14
N GLU A 53 4.95 0.48 -12.03
CA GLU A 53 6.26 0.25 -12.65
C GLU A 53 6.91 -1.02 -12.10
N VAL A 54 6.84 -1.25 -10.77
CA VAL A 54 7.34 -2.47 -10.14
C VAL A 54 6.66 -3.72 -10.70
N LYS A 55 5.33 -3.68 -10.83
CA LYS A 55 4.56 -4.81 -11.38
C LYS A 55 4.90 -5.09 -12.84
N SER A 56 5.02 -4.03 -13.65
CA SER A 56 5.40 -4.16 -15.07
C SER A 56 6.81 -4.72 -15.22
N LEU A 57 7.77 -4.15 -14.47
CA LEU A 57 9.16 -4.58 -14.48
C LEU A 57 9.31 -6.06 -14.08
N TYR A 58 8.60 -6.49 -13.04
CA TYR A 58 8.62 -7.89 -12.61
C TYR A 58 8.05 -8.82 -13.67
N ASN A 59 6.91 -8.49 -14.27
CA ASN A 59 6.30 -9.30 -15.32
C ASN A 59 7.22 -9.44 -16.55
N ASP A 60 7.84 -8.35 -16.99
CA ASP A 60 8.77 -8.36 -18.12
C ASP A 60 10.03 -9.18 -17.82
N HIS A 61 10.54 -9.08 -16.59
CA HIS A 61 11.70 -9.84 -16.13
C HIS A 61 11.38 -11.33 -16.01
N GLU A 62 10.26 -11.68 -15.36
CA GLU A 62 9.77 -13.05 -15.23
C GLU A 62 9.56 -13.69 -16.61
N ALA A 63 8.96 -12.96 -17.55
CA ALA A 63 8.75 -13.45 -18.92
C ALA A 63 10.07 -13.76 -19.65
N LYS A 64 11.15 -12.99 -19.40
CA LYS A 64 12.47 -13.24 -19.97
C LYS A 64 13.14 -14.44 -19.36
N LEU A 65 13.18 -14.53 -18.02
CA LEU A 65 13.87 -15.59 -17.30
C LEU A 65 13.18 -16.95 -17.44
N LEU A 66 11.85 -16.95 -17.55
CA LEU A 66 11.05 -18.17 -17.70
C LEU A 66 10.64 -18.45 -19.16
N ALA A 67 11.30 -17.79 -20.13
CA ALA A 67 11.03 -18.00 -21.55
C ALA A 67 11.19 -19.47 -21.95
N GLY A 68 10.13 -20.04 -22.57
CA GLY A 68 10.11 -21.45 -22.97
C GLY A 68 9.76 -22.46 -21.87
N ARG A 69 9.56 -22.01 -20.62
CA ARG A 69 9.08 -22.88 -19.55
C ARG A 69 7.56 -23.02 -19.64
N VAL A 70 7.08 -24.26 -19.63
CA VAL A 70 5.65 -24.59 -19.60
C VAL A 70 5.26 -24.88 -18.15
N ARG A 71 4.19 -24.28 -17.68
CA ARG A 71 3.62 -24.62 -16.36
C ARG A 71 3.16 -26.08 -16.38
N PRO A 72 3.43 -26.87 -15.32
CA PRO A 72 2.97 -28.24 -15.25
C PRO A 72 1.44 -28.31 -15.23
N SER A 73 0.90 -29.32 -15.93
CA SER A 73 -0.53 -29.61 -15.88
C SER A 73 -0.86 -30.36 -14.60
N THR A 74 -1.99 -30.01 -14.00
CA THR A 74 -2.54 -30.75 -12.84
C THR A 74 -3.73 -31.62 -13.25
N GLU A 75 -4.01 -31.75 -14.53
CA GLU A 75 -5.10 -32.54 -15.06
C GLU A 75 -4.91 -34.04 -14.78
N GLY A 76 -5.91 -34.65 -14.16
CA GLY A 76 -5.86 -36.08 -13.80
C GLY A 76 -5.14 -36.43 -12.50
N LEU A 77 -4.61 -35.44 -11.77
CA LEU A 77 -3.97 -35.62 -10.46
C LEU A 77 -5.01 -35.52 -9.33
N ASP A 78 -4.74 -36.23 -8.23
CA ASP A 78 -5.50 -35.99 -6.99
C ASP A 78 -5.11 -34.64 -6.35
N GLU A 79 -5.87 -34.22 -5.33
CA GLU A 79 -5.68 -32.89 -4.71
C GLU A 79 -4.28 -32.72 -4.07
N GLN A 80 -3.73 -33.79 -3.50
CA GLN A 80 -2.40 -33.74 -2.88
C GLN A 80 -1.29 -33.69 -3.94
N GLN A 81 -1.36 -34.54 -4.95
CA GLN A 81 -0.43 -34.55 -6.07
C GLN A 81 -0.42 -33.21 -6.83
N ALA A 82 -1.61 -32.62 -7.07
CA ALA A 82 -1.73 -31.31 -7.68
C ALA A 82 -1.06 -30.21 -6.84
N LYS A 83 -1.23 -30.24 -5.52
CA LYS A 83 -0.56 -29.30 -4.59
C LYS A 83 0.95 -29.46 -4.61
N ASP A 84 1.45 -30.70 -4.66
CA ASP A 84 2.89 -30.98 -4.65
C ASP A 84 3.54 -30.47 -5.95
N VAL A 85 2.93 -30.74 -7.10
CA VAL A 85 3.38 -30.24 -8.41
C VAL A 85 3.38 -28.71 -8.48
N ILE A 86 2.34 -28.05 -7.98
CA ILE A 86 2.27 -26.57 -7.93
C ILE A 86 3.35 -26.01 -6.99
N ASN A 87 3.60 -26.64 -5.84
CA ASN A 87 4.62 -26.20 -4.92
C ASN A 87 6.04 -26.37 -5.48
N GLU A 88 6.29 -27.44 -6.20
CA GLU A 88 7.57 -27.69 -6.87
C GLU A 88 7.82 -26.64 -7.96
N ASP A 89 6.86 -26.44 -8.86
CA ASP A 89 6.95 -25.38 -9.89
C ASP A 89 7.18 -23.99 -9.27
N TYR A 90 6.45 -23.67 -8.20
CA TYR A 90 6.64 -22.41 -7.49
C TYR A 90 8.05 -22.25 -6.94
N ASN A 91 8.59 -23.30 -6.31
CA ASN A 91 9.93 -23.25 -5.71
C ASN A 91 11.02 -23.12 -6.78
N GLU A 92 10.89 -23.83 -7.90
CA GLU A 92 11.84 -23.73 -9.02
C GLU A 92 11.80 -22.34 -9.68
N ARG A 93 10.59 -21.82 -9.96
CA ARG A 93 10.41 -20.46 -10.51
C ARG A 93 11.01 -19.43 -9.56
N ARG A 94 10.74 -19.57 -8.27
CA ARG A 94 11.29 -18.69 -7.26
C ARG A 94 12.81 -18.74 -7.23
N ALA A 95 13.42 -19.90 -7.27
CA ALA A 95 14.88 -20.04 -7.30
C ALA A 95 15.52 -19.34 -8.51
N ILE A 96 14.88 -19.40 -9.68
CA ILE A 96 15.33 -18.68 -10.89
C ILE A 96 15.23 -17.16 -10.69
N MET A 97 14.13 -16.66 -10.13
CA MET A 97 13.93 -15.23 -9.89
C MET A 97 14.83 -14.70 -8.75
N ASP A 98 15.05 -15.48 -7.70
CA ASP A 98 15.91 -15.12 -6.56
C ASP A 98 17.42 -15.09 -6.97
N ALA A 99 17.81 -15.72 -8.10
CA ALA A 99 19.17 -15.63 -8.65
C ALA A 99 19.46 -14.29 -9.35
N ASP A 100 18.45 -13.57 -9.80
CA ASP A 100 18.55 -12.22 -10.42
C ASP A 100 17.43 -11.33 -9.87
N PRO A 101 17.52 -10.91 -8.59
CA PRO A 101 16.45 -10.20 -7.90
C PRO A 101 16.30 -8.75 -8.40
N ILE A 102 15.07 -8.29 -8.51
CA ILE A 102 14.76 -6.89 -8.81
C ILE A 102 14.68 -6.13 -7.50
N GLU A 103 15.69 -5.33 -7.20
CA GLU A 103 15.69 -4.44 -6.05
C GLU A 103 14.91 -3.16 -6.34
N VAL A 104 14.05 -2.77 -5.41
CA VAL A 104 13.19 -1.59 -5.53
C VAL A 104 13.11 -0.81 -4.22
N SER A 105 12.89 0.49 -4.36
CA SER A 105 12.54 1.38 -3.26
C SER A 105 11.24 2.09 -3.63
N ILE A 106 10.19 1.88 -2.82
CA ILE A 106 8.88 2.50 -3.00
C ILE A 106 8.49 3.33 -1.78
N ALA A 107 7.59 4.28 -1.97
CA ALA A 107 6.98 5.02 -0.88
C ALA A 107 5.47 5.15 -1.11
N GLY A 108 4.69 5.02 -0.04
CA GLY A 108 3.24 5.16 -0.17
C GLY A 108 2.50 4.98 1.15
N ARG A 109 1.20 5.10 1.08
CA ARG A 109 0.30 4.99 2.22
C ARG A 109 -0.08 3.53 2.48
N MET A 110 0.07 3.10 3.73
CA MET A 110 -0.37 1.78 4.15
C MET A 110 -1.90 1.74 4.26
N MET A 111 -2.54 1.00 3.37
CA MET A 111 -4.00 0.89 3.28
C MET A 111 -4.56 -0.38 3.90
N PHE A 112 -3.71 -1.35 4.17
CA PHE A 112 -4.05 -2.62 4.80
C PHE A 112 -2.83 -3.17 5.54
N LYS A 113 -3.09 -3.86 6.67
CA LYS A 113 -2.05 -4.56 7.43
C LYS A 113 -2.62 -5.83 8.05
N ARG A 114 -1.89 -6.93 7.92
CA ARG A 114 -2.18 -8.21 8.56
C ARG A 114 -0.92 -8.74 9.23
N VAL A 115 -0.94 -8.82 10.55
CA VAL A 115 0.16 -9.34 11.36
C VAL A 115 -0.04 -10.84 11.59
N MET A 116 0.99 -11.66 11.30
CA MET A 116 0.98 -13.12 11.45
C MET A 116 2.24 -13.58 12.20
N GLY A 117 2.34 -13.22 13.48
CA GLY A 117 3.47 -13.62 14.34
C GLY A 117 4.80 -12.96 13.94
N LYS A 118 5.71 -13.72 13.31
CA LYS A 118 7.05 -13.26 12.88
C LYS A 118 7.06 -12.60 11.50
N ALA A 119 5.95 -12.64 10.79
CA ALA A 119 5.79 -12.03 9.48
C ALA A 119 4.49 -11.23 9.41
N SER A 120 4.41 -10.29 8.50
CA SER A 120 3.25 -9.47 8.25
C SER A 120 3.10 -9.19 6.77
N PHE A 121 1.87 -8.98 6.33
CA PHE A 121 1.58 -8.40 5.02
C PHE A 121 0.95 -7.04 5.20
N CYS A 122 1.32 -6.11 4.35
CA CYS A 122 0.62 -4.83 4.22
C CYS A 122 0.47 -4.46 2.73
N ASN A 123 -0.47 -3.58 2.43
CA ASN A 123 -0.61 -2.98 1.10
C ASN A 123 -0.20 -1.52 1.18
N ILE A 124 0.76 -1.15 0.34
CA ILE A 124 1.22 0.22 0.17
C ILE A 124 0.61 0.77 -1.11
N ALA A 125 -0.07 1.89 -1.01
CA ALA A 125 -0.69 2.59 -2.13
C ALA A 125 0.04 3.91 -2.40
N ASP A 126 0.37 4.16 -3.66
CA ASP A 126 0.93 5.41 -4.14
C ASP A 126 -0.01 6.12 -5.14
N LEU A 127 0.52 7.08 -5.92
CA LEU A 127 -0.25 7.77 -6.95
C LEU A 127 -0.72 6.84 -8.08
N LYS A 128 0.07 5.79 -8.38
CA LYS A 128 -0.07 4.94 -9.55
C LYS A 128 -0.84 3.64 -9.29
N GLY A 129 -0.88 3.19 -8.03
CA GLY A 129 -1.58 1.96 -7.69
C GLY A 129 -1.33 1.50 -6.26
N ASN A 130 -1.33 0.19 -6.09
CA ASN A 130 -0.98 -0.43 -4.81
C ASN A 130 -0.16 -1.71 -5.05
N ILE A 131 0.64 -2.07 -4.06
CA ILE A 131 1.41 -3.31 -4.08
C ILE A 131 1.43 -3.93 -2.68
N GLN A 132 1.42 -5.25 -2.64
CA GLN A 132 1.59 -5.99 -1.40
C GLN A 132 3.06 -5.96 -0.97
N VAL A 133 3.28 -5.83 0.33
CA VAL A 133 4.60 -5.89 0.95
C VAL A 133 4.60 -6.97 2.01
N TYR A 134 5.56 -7.86 1.94
CA TYR A 134 5.84 -8.87 2.95
C TYR A 134 6.96 -8.36 3.87
N VAL A 135 6.65 -8.26 5.15
CA VAL A 135 7.56 -7.76 6.19
C VAL A 135 7.86 -8.90 7.14
N ALA A 136 9.08 -9.46 7.07
CA ALA A 136 9.54 -10.52 7.95
C ALA A 136 10.46 -9.96 9.04
N LYS A 137 10.28 -10.40 10.29
CA LYS A 137 11.12 -9.99 11.43
C LYS A 137 12.60 -10.24 11.19
N ASP A 138 12.92 -11.38 10.56
CA ASP A 138 14.29 -11.81 10.34
C ASP A 138 14.98 -10.99 9.21
N ALA A 139 14.20 -10.39 8.29
CA ALA A 139 14.71 -9.54 7.22
C ALA A 139 14.89 -8.08 7.65
N VAL A 140 13.86 -7.47 8.25
CA VAL A 140 13.90 -6.04 8.63
C VAL A 140 14.52 -5.81 10.01
N GLY A 141 14.74 -6.85 10.79
CA GLY A 141 15.23 -6.78 12.15
C GLY A 141 14.12 -6.66 13.19
N GLU A 142 14.45 -7.04 14.43
CA GLU A 142 13.48 -7.15 15.53
C GLU A 142 12.87 -5.80 15.91
N GLU A 143 13.69 -4.76 15.99
CA GLU A 143 13.26 -3.41 16.39
C GLU A 143 12.34 -2.79 15.35
N ALA A 144 12.74 -2.77 14.07
CA ALA A 144 11.94 -2.23 12.97
C ALA A 144 10.62 -3.00 12.81
N TYR A 145 10.63 -4.32 13.00
CA TYR A 145 9.42 -5.13 12.96
C TYR A 145 8.48 -4.82 14.14
N ALA A 146 9.04 -4.59 15.36
CA ALA A 146 8.25 -4.21 16.53
C ALA A 146 7.57 -2.84 16.36
N ASP A 147 8.29 -1.88 15.78
CA ASP A 147 7.75 -0.55 15.44
C ASP A 147 6.69 -0.66 14.33
N PHE A 148 6.94 -1.46 13.30
CA PHE A 148 5.95 -1.73 12.25
C PHE A 148 4.66 -2.34 12.81
N LYS A 149 4.74 -3.28 13.75
CA LYS A 149 3.53 -3.84 14.37
C LYS A 149 2.67 -2.81 15.09
N LYS A 150 3.26 -1.73 15.63
CA LYS A 150 2.54 -0.64 16.29
C LYS A 150 1.98 0.39 15.32
N SER A 151 2.34 0.34 14.02
CA SER A 151 1.87 1.29 13.02
C SER A 151 0.37 1.22 12.81
N ASP A 152 -0.18 2.29 12.24
CA ASP A 152 -1.62 2.42 12.00
C ASP A 152 -1.91 2.50 10.50
N ILE A 153 -3.11 2.06 10.10
CA ILE A 153 -3.61 2.26 8.73
C ILE A 153 -3.64 3.75 8.44
N GLY A 154 -3.10 4.12 7.28
CA GLY A 154 -2.95 5.50 6.86
C GLY A 154 -1.52 6.04 7.02
N ASP A 155 -0.65 5.40 7.79
CA ASP A 155 0.77 5.77 7.88
C ASP A 155 1.44 5.69 6.51
N ILE A 156 2.39 6.58 6.24
CA ILE A 156 3.17 6.56 5.01
C ILE A 156 4.51 5.90 5.29
N TYR A 157 4.82 4.88 4.50
CA TYR A 157 6.04 4.10 4.61
C TYR A 157 6.89 4.18 3.36
N GLY A 158 8.21 4.23 3.55
CA GLY A 158 9.21 3.87 2.57
C GLY A 158 9.60 2.40 2.78
N VAL A 159 9.71 1.65 1.70
CA VAL A 159 10.06 0.23 1.71
C VAL A 159 11.14 -0.01 0.67
N LYS A 160 12.26 -0.60 1.09
CA LYS A 160 13.29 -1.15 0.19
C LYS A 160 13.31 -2.66 0.30
N GLY A 161 13.60 -3.32 -0.79
CA GLY A 161 13.71 -4.77 -0.86
C GLY A 161 13.57 -5.26 -2.28
N TYR A 162 13.35 -6.55 -2.45
CA TYR A 162 13.26 -7.18 -3.76
C TYR A 162 11.84 -7.66 -4.07
N VAL A 163 11.54 -7.71 -5.35
CA VAL A 163 10.21 -8.12 -5.85
C VAL A 163 10.15 -9.63 -6.00
N PHE A 164 9.05 -10.22 -5.58
CA PHE A 164 8.78 -11.65 -5.73
C PHE A 164 7.30 -11.91 -5.97
N ARG A 165 6.97 -13.11 -6.42
CA ARG A 165 5.59 -13.57 -6.55
C ARG A 165 5.26 -14.52 -5.40
N THR A 166 4.13 -14.31 -4.74
CA THR A 166 3.64 -15.19 -3.67
C THR A 166 3.08 -16.49 -4.24
N LYS A 167 2.85 -17.50 -3.38
CA LYS A 167 2.15 -18.75 -3.76
C LYS A 167 0.73 -18.53 -4.29
N THR A 168 0.11 -17.41 -3.95
CA THR A 168 -1.21 -17.00 -4.43
C THR A 168 -1.14 -16.13 -5.69
N ASP A 169 -0.01 -16.12 -6.37
CA ASP A 169 0.27 -15.42 -7.63
C ASP A 169 0.26 -13.88 -7.54
N GLU A 170 0.33 -13.30 -6.32
CA GLU A 170 0.39 -11.86 -6.12
C GLU A 170 1.84 -11.35 -6.17
N ILE A 171 2.12 -10.34 -7.02
CA ILE A 171 3.41 -9.65 -7.05
C ILE A 171 3.56 -8.82 -5.80
N SER A 172 4.61 -9.06 -5.05
CA SER A 172 4.85 -8.48 -3.73
C SER A 172 6.31 -8.05 -3.58
N ILE A 173 6.56 -7.14 -2.64
CA ILE A 173 7.92 -6.75 -2.25
C ILE A 173 8.27 -7.47 -0.95
N HIS A 174 9.39 -8.19 -0.93
CA HIS A 174 10.00 -8.67 0.31
C HIS A 174 10.80 -7.52 0.91
N ALA A 175 10.33 -6.97 2.00
CA ALA A 175 10.97 -5.82 2.64
C ALA A 175 12.25 -6.25 3.36
N GLU A 176 13.35 -5.55 3.07
CA GLU A 176 14.64 -5.61 3.78
C GLU A 176 14.82 -4.39 4.68
N GLU A 177 14.27 -3.24 4.27
CA GLU A 177 14.24 -2.02 5.05
C GLU A 177 12.84 -1.41 5.00
N ILE A 178 12.33 -0.98 6.15
CA ILE A 178 11.04 -0.30 6.26
C ILE A 178 11.18 0.94 7.13
N THR A 179 10.78 2.09 6.59
CA THR A 179 10.94 3.40 7.24
C THR A 179 9.60 4.10 7.33
N LEU A 180 9.19 4.50 8.53
CA LEU A 180 8.01 5.35 8.70
C LEU A 180 8.36 6.78 8.27
N LEU A 181 7.72 7.25 7.18
CA LEU A 181 7.96 8.58 6.61
C LEU A 181 6.98 9.63 7.14
N SER A 182 5.77 9.22 7.49
CA SER A 182 4.77 10.11 8.05
C SER A 182 3.73 9.34 8.85
N LYS A 183 3.43 9.82 10.05
CA LYS A 183 2.40 9.25 10.92
C LYS A 183 1.02 9.80 10.60
N SER A 184 0.06 8.93 10.33
CA SER A 184 -1.34 9.30 10.17
C SER A 184 -1.99 9.55 11.52
N LEU A 185 -2.28 10.80 11.85
CA LEU A 185 -2.91 11.18 13.12
C LEU A 185 -4.43 11.07 13.06
N GLN A 186 -5.02 11.23 11.87
CA GLN A 186 -6.45 11.06 11.66
C GLN A 186 -6.78 9.61 11.26
N VAL A 187 -7.95 9.14 11.67
CA VAL A 187 -8.46 7.82 11.31
C VAL A 187 -9.09 7.91 9.92
N LEU A 188 -8.67 7.03 9.02
CA LEU A 188 -9.34 6.92 7.72
C LEU A 188 -10.72 6.25 7.91
N PRO A 189 -11.74 6.66 7.14
CA PRO A 189 -13.04 5.99 7.13
C PRO A 189 -12.92 4.50 6.81
N GLU A 190 -13.94 3.71 7.20
CA GLU A 190 -13.95 2.28 6.92
C GLU A 190 -13.90 1.99 5.42
N LYS A 191 -13.03 1.04 5.04
CA LYS A 191 -12.67 0.75 3.65
C LYS A 191 -13.83 0.21 2.80
N PHE A 192 -14.81 -0.46 3.42
CA PHE A 192 -15.87 -1.18 2.70
C PHE A 192 -16.97 -0.27 2.14
N HIS A 193 -17.16 0.92 2.70
CA HIS A 193 -18.22 1.83 2.27
C HIS A 193 -17.70 3.13 1.66
N GLY A 194 -16.37 3.38 1.74
CA GLY A 194 -15.78 4.65 1.34
C GLY A 194 -16.43 5.83 2.09
N ILE A 195 -16.26 7.02 1.54
CA ILE A 195 -17.05 8.18 1.99
C ILE A 195 -18.23 8.30 1.03
N THR A 196 -19.43 7.98 1.51
CA THR A 196 -20.68 8.08 0.74
C THR A 196 -21.36 9.45 0.93
N ASP A 197 -21.20 10.07 2.10
CA ASP A 197 -21.74 11.39 2.39
C ASP A 197 -21.11 12.47 1.51
N THR A 198 -21.97 13.15 0.74
CA THR A 198 -21.56 14.14 -0.27
C THR A 198 -20.92 15.38 0.38
N ASP A 199 -21.42 15.85 1.50
CA ASP A 199 -20.89 17.04 2.19
C ASP A 199 -19.46 16.77 2.71
N THR A 200 -19.25 15.62 3.35
CA THR A 200 -17.93 15.18 3.80
C THR A 200 -16.97 15.02 2.63
N ARG A 201 -17.39 14.45 1.48
CA ARG A 201 -16.57 14.33 0.27
C ARG A 201 -16.11 15.68 -0.29
N TYR A 202 -16.95 16.70 -0.22
CA TYR A 202 -16.58 18.04 -0.67
C TYR A 202 -15.71 18.79 0.35
N ARG A 203 -16.01 18.67 1.64
CA ARG A 203 -15.26 19.35 2.71
C ARG A 203 -13.89 18.71 2.98
N GLN A 204 -13.79 17.37 2.86
CA GLN A 204 -12.57 16.61 3.09
C GLN A 204 -12.12 15.92 1.80
N ARG A 205 -11.94 16.69 0.73
CA ARG A 205 -11.57 16.19 -0.59
C ARG A 205 -10.30 15.32 -0.56
N TYR A 206 -9.33 15.64 0.27
CA TYR A 206 -8.12 14.86 0.45
C TYR A 206 -8.39 13.43 0.96
N VAL A 207 -9.39 13.25 1.83
CA VAL A 207 -9.80 11.91 2.29
C VAL A 207 -10.57 11.17 1.19
N ASP A 208 -11.46 11.86 0.47
CA ASP A 208 -12.19 11.31 -0.67
C ASP A 208 -11.24 10.77 -1.75
N LEU A 209 -10.14 11.48 -2.05
CA LEU A 209 -9.10 11.05 -2.99
C LEU A 209 -8.30 9.82 -2.51
N ILE A 210 -8.19 9.61 -1.19
CA ILE A 210 -7.53 8.44 -0.61
C ILE A 210 -8.46 7.22 -0.68
N MET A 211 -9.75 7.42 -0.38
CA MET A 211 -10.70 6.33 -0.20
C MET A 211 -11.41 5.90 -1.48
N ASN A 212 -11.58 6.81 -2.44
CA ASN A 212 -12.34 6.62 -3.68
C ASN A 212 -11.42 6.75 -4.92
N PRO A 213 -10.84 5.64 -5.43
CA PRO A 213 -9.91 5.67 -6.58
C PRO A 213 -10.49 6.31 -7.84
N ASP A 214 -11.78 6.10 -8.12
CA ASP A 214 -12.45 6.66 -9.31
C ASP A 214 -12.51 8.20 -9.25
N VAL A 215 -12.70 8.76 -8.05
CA VAL A 215 -12.65 10.21 -7.84
C VAL A 215 -11.25 10.74 -8.07
N LYS A 216 -10.22 10.05 -7.55
CA LYS A 216 -8.81 10.38 -7.79
C LYS A 216 -8.51 10.40 -9.29
N ASP A 217 -8.93 9.39 -10.04
CA ASP A 217 -8.72 9.30 -11.48
C ASP A 217 -9.39 10.47 -12.23
N THR A 218 -10.59 10.85 -11.83
CA THR A 218 -11.28 12.05 -12.36
C THR A 218 -10.47 13.31 -12.17
N PHE A 219 -9.88 13.55 -10.99
CA PHE A 219 -9.05 14.72 -10.73
C PHE A 219 -7.70 14.68 -11.47
N VAL A 220 -7.12 13.50 -11.66
CA VAL A 220 -5.92 13.32 -12.50
C VAL A 220 -6.23 13.69 -13.95
N LYS A 221 -7.35 13.19 -14.50
CA LYS A 221 -7.81 13.54 -15.86
C LYS A 221 -8.06 15.05 -16.00
N ARG A 222 -8.78 15.65 -15.04
CA ARG A 222 -9.01 17.09 -15.03
C ARG A 222 -7.71 17.91 -15.06
N SER A 223 -6.74 17.56 -14.23
CA SER A 223 -5.44 18.23 -14.21
C SER A 223 -4.70 18.10 -15.54
N LYS A 224 -4.72 16.91 -16.16
CA LYS A 224 -4.13 16.67 -17.47
C LYS A 224 -4.79 17.52 -18.57
N VAL A 225 -6.12 17.62 -18.58
CA VAL A 225 -6.88 18.44 -19.55
C VAL A 225 -6.45 19.90 -19.42
N ILE A 226 -6.45 20.48 -18.22
CA ILE A 226 -6.06 21.87 -17.99
C ILE A 226 -4.60 22.12 -18.44
N SER A 227 -3.67 21.24 -18.06
CA SER A 227 -2.26 21.36 -18.46
C SER A 227 -2.07 21.24 -19.97
N THR A 228 -2.87 20.40 -20.64
CA THR A 228 -2.81 20.25 -22.10
C THR A 228 -3.32 21.50 -22.81
N VAL A 229 -4.42 22.09 -22.34
CA VAL A 229 -4.96 23.34 -22.90
C VAL A 229 -3.93 24.48 -22.74
N ARG A 230 -3.36 24.64 -21.54
CA ARG A 230 -2.34 25.65 -21.27
C ARG A 230 -1.13 25.50 -22.22
N ARG A 231 -0.58 24.29 -22.28
CA ARG A 231 0.57 24.02 -23.17
C ARG A 231 0.25 24.30 -24.64
N TYR A 232 -0.93 23.86 -25.11
CA TYR A 232 -1.34 24.11 -26.50
C TYR A 232 -1.42 25.59 -26.83
N LEU A 233 -2.01 26.41 -25.96
CA LEU A 233 -2.13 27.84 -26.13
C LEU A 233 -0.75 28.53 -26.05
N ASP A 234 0.09 28.14 -25.12
CA ASP A 234 1.46 28.65 -24.99
C ASP A 234 2.29 28.36 -26.25
N GLU A 235 2.22 27.14 -26.79
CA GLU A 235 2.85 26.75 -28.05
C GLU A 235 2.34 27.56 -29.27
N GLN A 236 1.13 28.13 -29.22
CA GLN A 236 0.56 29.01 -30.21
C GLN A 236 0.91 30.50 -29.99
N GLY A 237 1.68 30.81 -28.95
CA GLY A 237 2.12 32.17 -28.63
C GLY A 237 1.12 32.99 -27.80
N PHE A 238 0.09 32.36 -27.23
CA PHE A 238 -0.80 33.02 -26.30
C PHE A 238 -0.15 33.11 -24.93
N MET A 239 -0.37 34.23 -24.23
CA MET A 239 0.09 34.43 -22.86
C MET A 239 -1.07 34.19 -21.88
N GLU A 240 -0.85 33.35 -20.86
CA GLU A 240 -1.79 33.22 -19.75
C GLU A 240 -1.70 34.45 -18.83
N VAL A 241 -2.83 35.10 -18.58
CA VAL A 241 -2.96 36.28 -17.72
C VAL A 241 -3.90 36.05 -16.57
#